data_888831c081d234828dea9334cf99e852
#
_entry.id   888831c081d234828dea9334cf99e852
#
_cell.length_a   1.000
_cell.length_b   1.000
_cell.length_c   1.000
_cell.angle_alpha   90.00
_cell.angle_beta   90.00
_cell.angle_gamma   90.00
#
_symmetry.space_group_name_H-M   'P 1'
#
loop_
_entity.id
_entity.type
_entity.pdbx_description
1 polymer ?
#
loop_
_entity_poly.entity_id
_entity_poly.type
_entity_poly.pdbx_seq_one_letter_code
_entity_poly.pdbx_strand_id
1 'polypeptide(L)'
;MSKTYTWRPSGGKYYNTSGTTVDAGDNYYYSSNRAFRMDFSALPVEKSTLQIRQAVLNVHIVTAYSATLTIGYSYNTAWSNRKTLLSSKTGIVMGTKTCSKAIDLTEVIQAYCRDGQSGTLRLWAYGTGGSTSLSRIRGYNPSSSYQSQRPYFTLTYDDSKARIFTGGEWKSAVPYVYHNGVWVAANILAYSNDAWK
;
A
#
# COMPACT_ATOMS: atom_id res chain seq x y z
N MET A 1 20.35 3.79 -8.79
CA MET A 1 20.62 3.98 -7.34
C MET A 1 19.27 3.96 -6.62
N SER A 2 19.15 3.11 -5.62
CA SER A 2 17.89 2.94 -4.91
C SER A 2 17.61 4.15 -4.03
N LYS A 3 16.34 4.56 -3.97
CA LYS A 3 15.86 5.69 -3.17
C LYS A 3 14.85 5.20 -2.14
N THR A 4 14.71 5.93 -1.06
CA THR A 4 13.71 5.66 -0.02
C THR A 4 12.74 6.82 0.12
N TYR A 5 11.45 6.53 0.23
CA TYR A 5 10.39 7.51 0.41
C TYR A 5 9.45 7.09 1.54
N THR A 6 9.11 8.03 2.41
CA THR A 6 8.09 7.83 3.45
C THR A 6 6.75 8.39 2.97
N TRP A 7 5.76 7.52 2.80
CA TRP A 7 4.44 7.87 2.30
C TRP A 7 3.38 7.70 3.39
N ARG A 8 2.73 8.81 3.76
CA ARG A 8 1.74 8.82 4.83
C ARG A 8 0.34 8.94 4.28
N PRO A 9 -0.67 8.30 4.92
CA PRO A 9 -2.04 8.52 4.54
C PRO A 9 -2.45 9.96 4.83
N SER A 10 -3.19 10.55 3.90
CA SER A 10 -3.76 11.91 3.99
C SER A 10 -5.20 11.89 4.49
N GLY A 11 -5.80 10.69 4.60
CA GLY A 11 -7.17 10.50 5.04
C GLY A 11 -7.46 9.03 5.34
N GLY A 12 -8.71 8.75 5.68
CA GLY A 12 -9.18 7.38 5.85
C GLY A 12 -10.49 7.28 6.58
N LYS A 13 -11.07 6.11 6.51
CA LYS A 13 -12.36 5.76 7.12
C LYS A 13 -12.25 4.41 7.79
N TYR A 14 -13.03 4.19 8.85
CA TYR A 14 -13.35 2.83 9.28
C TYR A 14 -14.84 2.57 9.12
N TYR A 15 -15.20 1.31 9.04
CA TYR A 15 -16.55 0.87 8.72
C TYR A 15 -17.03 -0.11 9.77
N ASN A 16 -18.25 0.13 10.27
CA ASN A 16 -18.92 -0.84 11.12
C ASN A 16 -19.51 -2.00 10.29
N THR A 17 -20.17 -2.95 10.94
CA THR A 17 -20.75 -4.12 10.30
C THR A 17 -21.88 -3.79 9.32
N SER A 18 -22.57 -2.67 9.52
CA SER A 18 -23.64 -2.17 8.63
C SER A 18 -23.12 -1.31 7.48
N GLY A 19 -21.80 -1.07 7.39
CA GLY A 19 -21.20 -0.23 6.36
C GLY A 19 -21.22 1.26 6.66
N THR A 20 -21.68 1.70 7.85
CA THR A 20 -21.59 3.10 8.26
C THR A 20 -20.11 3.50 8.38
N THR A 21 -19.76 4.64 7.81
CA THR A 21 -18.41 5.16 7.77
C THR A 21 -18.19 6.18 8.88
N VAL A 22 -17.00 6.12 9.49
CA VAL A 22 -16.52 7.11 10.45
C VAL A 22 -15.13 7.55 10.03
N ASP A 23 -14.83 8.84 10.19
CA ASP A 23 -13.49 9.37 9.96
C ASP A 23 -12.48 8.71 10.90
N ALA A 24 -11.35 8.29 10.35
CA ALA A 24 -10.32 7.56 11.07
C ALA A 24 -9.14 8.46 11.52
N GLY A 25 -9.39 9.76 11.70
CA GLY A 25 -8.35 10.71 12.06
C GLY A 25 -7.48 10.22 13.22
N ASP A 26 -8.09 9.86 14.34
CA ASP A 26 -7.37 9.41 15.53
C ASP A 26 -7.05 7.91 15.51
N ASN A 27 -8.00 7.06 15.08
CA ASN A 27 -7.81 5.60 15.04
C ASN A 27 -8.58 4.94 13.88
N TYR A 28 -7.94 3.93 13.26
CA TYR A 28 -8.62 2.94 12.44
C TYR A 28 -9.06 1.76 13.30
N TYR A 29 -10.29 1.32 13.11
CA TYR A 29 -10.86 0.19 13.83
C TYR A 29 -11.01 -1.02 12.90
N TYR A 30 -10.70 -2.21 13.40
CA TYR A 30 -10.79 -3.47 12.68
C TYR A 30 -11.18 -4.64 13.59
N SER A 31 -11.75 -5.66 13.00
CA SER A 31 -12.02 -6.97 13.61
C SER A 31 -12.26 -8.00 12.50
N SER A 32 -12.62 -9.22 12.83
CA SER A 32 -12.94 -10.23 11.80
C SER A 32 -14.13 -9.87 10.88
N ASN A 33 -14.97 -8.91 11.27
CA ASN A 33 -16.15 -8.47 10.51
C ASN A 33 -16.19 -6.96 10.22
N ARG A 34 -15.12 -6.24 10.50
CA ARG A 34 -14.99 -4.79 10.24
C ARG A 34 -13.82 -4.50 9.35
N ALA A 35 -13.86 -3.34 8.73
CA ALA A 35 -12.82 -2.89 7.82
C ALA A 35 -12.43 -1.44 8.08
N PHE A 36 -11.27 -1.09 7.60
CA PHE A 36 -10.85 0.30 7.45
C PHE A 36 -10.26 0.54 6.06
N ARG A 37 -10.15 1.80 5.70
CA ARG A 37 -9.50 2.27 4.48
C ARG A 37 -8.55 3.41 4.83
N MET A 38 -7.33 3.31 4.35
CA MET A 38 -6.34 4.39 4.36
C MET A 38 -6.29 5.02 2.97
N ASP A 39 -6.38 6.33 2.92
CA ASP A 39 -6.30 7.09 1.67
C ASP A 39 -4.93 7.78 1.61
N PHE A 40 -4.12 7.42 0.62
CA PHE A 40 -2.83 8.02 0.36
C PHE A 40 -2.94 8.92 -0.87
N SER A 41 -2.48 10.16 -0.77
CA SER A 41 -2.38 11.05 -1.93
C SER A 41 -1.50 10.43 -3.02
N ALA A 42 -1.60 10.95 -4.24
CA ALA A 42 -0.73 10.50 -5.33
C ALA A 42 0.74 10.56 -4.92
N LEU A 43 1.52 9.60 -5.41
CA LEU A 43 2.98 9.63 -5.25
C LEU A 43 3.53 10.93 -5.87
N PRO A 44 4.58 11.53 -5.29
CA PRO A 44 5.17 12.77 -5.79
C PRO A 44 5.91 12.60 -7.11
N VAL A 45 6.04 11.37 -7.58
CA VAL A 45 6.67 10.99 -8.85
C VAL A 45 5.71 10.11 -9.63
N GLU A 46 5.85 10.10 -10.94
CA GLU A 46 5.02 9.28 -11.79
C GLU A 46 5.20 7.78 -11.44
N LYS A 47 4.13 7.14 -10.99
CA LYS A 47 4.18 5.76 -10.51
C LYS A 47 4.59 4.74 -11.57
N SER A 48 4.32 5.03 -12.84
CA SER A 48 4.73 4.19 -13.96
C SER A 48 6.25 4.14 -14.17
N THR A 49 6.99 5.08 -13.59
CA THR A 49 8.45 5.12 -13.67
C THR A 49 9.14 4.46 -12.47
N LEU A 50 8.37 4.03 -11.47
CA LEU A 50 8.90 3.48 -10.24
C LEU A 50 9.08 1.96 -10.33
N GLN A 51 10.29 1.50 -10.05
CA GLN A 51 10.57 0.10 -9.77
C GLN A 51 10.58 -0.11 -8.26
N ILE A 52 9.44 -0.49 -7.70
CA ILE A 52 9.32 -0.74 -6.27
C ILE A 52 10.12 -2.00 -5.91
N ARG A 53 11.15 -1.83 -5.08
CA ARG A 53 11.96 -2.91 -4.52
C ARG A 53 11.35 -3.46 -3.25
N GLN A 54 10.81 -2.56 -2.42
CA GLN A 54 10.17 -2.92 -1.18
C GLN A 54 9.10 -1.87 -0.81
N ALA A 55 7.99 -2.32 -0.27
CA ALA A 55 6.95 -1.45 0.30
C ALA A 55 6.45 -2.03 1.61
N VAL A 56 6.85 -1.41 2.73
CA VAL A 56 6.49 -1.84 4.08
C VAL A 56 5.53 -0.84 4.70
N LEU A 57 4.31 -1.28 5.01
CA LEU A 57 3.35 -0.51 5.78
C LEU A 57 3.66 -0.66 7.27
N ASN A 58 3.99 0.45 7.90
CA ASN A 58 4.23 0.53 9.34
C ASN A 58 2.97 1.07 10.02
N VAL A 59 2.49 0.36 11.03
CA VAL A 59 1.30 0.73 11.82
C VAL A 59 1.60 0.57 13.31
N HIS A 60 0.94 1.36 14.15
CA HIS A 60 0.99 1.21 15.60
C HIS A 60 -0.34 0.66 16.12
N ILE A 61 -0.30 -0.54 16.69
CA ILE A 61 -1.45 -1.21 17.28
C ILE A 61 -1.68 -0.62 18.67
N VAL A 62 -2.86 -0.08 18.92
CA VAL A 62 -3.24 0.58 20.19
C VAL A 62 -3.97 -0.40 21.12
N THR A 63 -4.88 -1.18 20.55
CA THR A 63 -5.60 -2.23 21.24
C THR A 63 -5.64 -3.43 20.32
N ALA A 64 -5.28 -4.59 20.83
CA ALA A 64 -5.13 -5.77 20.00
C ALA A 64 -5.99 -6.94 20.55
N TYR A 65 -6.86 -7.42 19.68
CA TYR A 65 -7.47 -8.74 19.76
C TYR A 65 -7.04 -9.52 18.53
N SER A 66 -6.91 -10.84 18.64
CA SER A 66 -6.50 -11.66 17.50
C SER A 66 -7.45 -11.44 16.31
N ALA A 67 -6.90 -10.94 15.21
CA ALA A 67 -7.63 -10.76 13.96
C ALA A 67 -6.70 -11.04 12.80
N THR A 68 -7.25 -11.70 11.78
CA THR A 68 -6.57 -11.93 10.50
C THR A 68 -7.18 -11.01 9.47
N LEU A 69 -6.35 -10.29 8.75
CA LEU A 69 -6.76 -9.31 7.75
C LEU A 69 -6.33 -9.70 6.34
N THR A 70 -7.11 -9.26 5.38
CA THR A 70 -6.69 -9.05 4.01
C THR A 70 -6.47 -7.57 3.80
N ILE A 71 -5.32 -7.18 3.26
CA ILE A 71 -4.99 -5.79 2.94
C ILE A 71 -4.67 -5.70 1.46
N GLY A 72 -5.31 -4.75 0.77
CA GLY A 72 -5.09 -4.55 -0.65
C GLY A 72 -5.60 -3.21 -1.15
N TYR A 73 -5.38 -2.90 -2.42
CA TYR A 73 -5.82 -1.63 -2.98
C TYR A 73 -7.02 -1.77 -3.91
N SER A 74 -7.81 -0.70 -3.98
CA SER A 74 -8.91 -0.52 -4.92
C SER A 74 -9.11 0.98 -5.17
N TYR A 75 -9.68 1.33 -6.31
CA TYR A 75 -10.15 2.69 -6.58
C TYR A 75 -11.54 2.97 -6.03
N ASN A 76 -12.24 1.94 -5.58
CA ASN A 76 -13.59 2.05 -5.03
C ASN A 76 -13.57 2.61 -3.60
N THR A 77 -14.57 3.43 -3.30
CA THR A 77 -14.78 4.03 -1.97
C THR A 77 -15.96 3.42 -1.22
N ALA A 78 -16.88 2.76 -1.92
CA ALA A 78 -18.08 2.19 -1.33
C ALA A 78 -17.76 0.95 -0.47
N TRP A 79 -18.45 0.82 0.65
CA TRP A 79 -18.32 -0.32 1.56
C TRP A 79 -18.56 -1.67 0.88
N SER A 80 -19.55 -1.74 -0.01
CA SER A 80 -19.88 -2.96 -0.78
C SER A 80 -18.70 -3.49 -1.59
N ASN A 81 -17.82 -2.60 -2.03
CA ASN A 81 -16.68 -2.92 -2.89
C ASN A 81 -15.37 -3.18 -2.15
N ARG A 82 -15.37 -3.21 -0.81
CA ARG A 82 -14.15 -3.40 0.00
C ARG A 82 -13.40 -4.71 -0.29
N LYS A 83 -14.11 -5.72 -0.76
CA LYS A 83 -13.54 -7.01 -1.14
C LYS A 83 -13.16 -7.11 -2.62
N THR A 84 -13.51 -6.10 -3.42
CA THR A 84 -13.14 -6.03 -4.84
C THR A 84 -11.79 -5.34 -4.96
N LEU A 85 -10.75 -6.07 -4.55
CA LEU A 85 -9.38 -5.56 -4.55
C LEU A 85 -8.68 -5.93 -5.87
N LEU A 86 -7.94 -4.99 -6.42
CA LEU A 86 -7.15 -5.19 -7.65
C LEU A 86 -5.88 -5.99 -7.37
N SER A 87 -5.33 -5.84 -6.17
CA SER A 87 -4.27 -6.70 -5.63
C SER A 87 -4.35 -6.68 -4.12
N SER A 88 -4.02 -7.80 -3.48
CA SER A 88 -4.09 -7.92 -2.03
C SER A 88 -3.14 -8.97 -1.46
N LYS A 89 -2.80 -8.78 -0.17
CA LYS A 89 -2.16 -9.77 0.69
C LYS A 89 -3.16 -10.26 1.71
N THR A 90 -3.29 -11.55 1.84
CA THR A 90 -4.22 -12.22 2.77
C THR A 90 -3.49 -12.84 3.96
N GLY A 91 -4.23 -13.28 4.98
CA GLY A 91 -3.67 -14.01 6.11
C GLY A 91 -2.76 -13.18 7.01
N ILE A 92 -2.90 -11.86 7.03
CA ILE A 92 -2.06 -10.97 7.85
C ILE A 92 -2.55 -11.04 9.29
N VAL A 93 -1.78 -11.70 10.16
CA VAL A 93 -2.06 -11.78 11.60
C VAL A 93 -1.60 -10.50 12.26
N MET A 94 -2.51 -9.74 12.86
CA MET A 94 -2.19 -8.46 13.53
C MET A 94 -1.60 -8.64 14.93
N GLY A 95 -1.77 -9.81 15.54
CA GLY A 95 -1.26 -10.10 16.87
C GLY A 95 -2.24 -9.68 17.97
N THR A 96 -1.81 -9.81 19.22
CA THR A 96 -2.63 -9.58 20.43
C THR A 96 -2.01 -8.57 21.38
N LYS A 97 -0.92 -7.92 21.01
CA LYS A 97 -0.19 -6.95 21.86
C LYS A 97 -0.17 -5.57 21.22
N THR A 98 -0.23 -4.54 22.06
CA THR A 98 0.05 -3.16 21.64
C THR A 98 1.53 -3.05 21.22
N CYS A 99 1.79 -2.75 19.98
CA CYS A 99 3.13 -2.64 19.41
C CYS A 99 3.12 -1.99 18.04
N SER A 100 4.28 -1.58 17.58
CA SER A 100 4.49 -1.26 16.16
C SER A 100 4.60 -2.55 15.35
N LYS A 101 3.98 -2.56 14.17
CA LYS A 101 3.98 -3.68 13.25
C LYS A 101 4.33 -3.22 11.85
N ALA A 102 5.26 -3.92 11.23
CA ALA A 102 5.64 -3.78 9.84
C ALA A 102 4.94 -4.87 9.00
N ILE A 103 4.31 -4.47 7.90
CA ILE A 103 3.58 -5.36 7.00
C ILE A 103 4.14 -5.16 5.60
N ASP A 104 4.78 -6.18 5.07
CA ASP A 104 5.26 -6.15 3.69
C ASP A 104 4.07 -6.25 2.72
N LEU A 105 3.89 -5.20 1.93
CA LEU A 105 2.88 -5.08 0.87
C LEU A 105 3.52 -4.78 -0.48
N THR A 106 4.76 -5.23 -0.69
CA THR A 106 5.54 -4.93 -1.91
C THR A 106 4.76 -5.28 -3.18
N GLU A 107 4.21 -6.49 -3.28
CA GLU A 107 3.44 -6.93 -4.45
C GLU A 107 2.18 -6.08 -4.69
N VAL A 108 1.51 -5.65 -3.61
CA VAL A 108 0.32 -4.80 -3.69
C VAL A 108 0.68 -3.43 -4.27
N ILE A 109 1.78 -2.83 -3.82
CA ILE A 109 2.24 -1.52 -4.30
C ILE A 109 2.84 -1.62 -5.70
N GLN A 110 3.54 -2.70 -6.03
CA GLN A 110 3.99 -2.96 -7.39
C GLN A 110 2.81 -3.06 -8.37
N ALA A 111 1.74 -3.76 -7.99
CA ALA A 111 0.51 -3.84 -8.79
C ALA A 111 -0.14 -2.46 -8.97
N TYR A 112 -0.24 -1.66 -7.89
CA TYR A 112 -0.72 -0.27 -7.96
C TYR A 112 0.12 0.60 -8.91
N CYS A 113 1.44 0.45 -8.92
CA CYS A 113 2.30 1.19 -9.84
C CYS A 113 2.13 0.77 -11.31
N ARG A 114 1.81 -0.51 -11.57
CA ARG A 114 1.62 -1.05 -12.92
C ARG A 114 0.27 -0.75 -13.56
N ASP A 115 -0.76 -0.51 -12.78
CA ASP A 115 -2.14 -0.44 -13.28
C ASP A 115 -2.44 0.79 -14.16
N GLY A 116 -1.49 1.72 -14.29
CA GLY A 116 -1.57 2.87 -15.18
C GLY A 116 -2.55 3.97 -14.77
N GLN A 117 -3.38 3.74 -13.74
CA GLN A 117 -4.31 4.77 -13.27
C GLN A 117 -3.64 5.73 -12.29
N SER A 118 -4.01 6.99 -12.33
CA SER A 118 -3.54 8.05 -11.45
C SER A 118 -4.47 8.24 -10.25
N GLY A 119 -4.01 8.94 -9.23
CA GLY A 119 -4.82 9.42 -8.13
C GLY A 119 -4.51 8.76 -6.79
N THR A 120 -5.46 8.90 -5.87
CA THR A 120 -5.34 8.44 -4.48
C THR A 120 -5.29 6.92 -4.41
N LEU A 121 -4.25 6.37 -3.76
CA LEU A 121 -4.25 4.97 -3.36
C LEU A 121 -5.24 4.78 -2.21
N ARG A 122 -6.23 3.94 -2.39
CA ARG A 122 -7.15 3.51 -1.34
C ARG A 122 -6.77 2.11 -0.89
N LEU A 123 -6.10 2.05 0.26
CA LEU A 123 -5.66 0.80 0.86
C LEU A 123 -6.74 0.29 1.82
N TRP A 124 -7.44 -0.74 1.41
CA TRP A 124 -8.45 -1.41 2.22
C TRP A 124 -7.86 -2.51 3.08
N ALA A 125 -8.32 -2.60 4.32
CA ALA A 125 -8.08 -3.72 5.20
C ALA A 125 -9.40 -4.22 5.78
N TYR A 126 -9.67 -5.50 5.63
CA TYR A 126 -10.87 -6.12 6.17
C TYR A 126 -10.55 -7.45 6.86
N GLY A 127 -11.34 -7.76 7.90
CA GLY A 127 -11.15 -8.99 8.67
C GLY A 127 -11.59 -10.23 7.90
N THR A 128 -10.76 -11.26 7.98
CA THR A 128 -10.98 -12.58 7.34
C THR A 128 -11.01 -13.72 8.34
N GLY A 129 -10.71 -13.46 9.61
CA GLY A 129 -10.71 -14.45 10.67
C GLY A 129 -10.24 -13.87 11.99
N GLY A 130 -10.39 -14.66 13.08
CA GLY A 130 -10.02 -14.28 14.43
C GLY A 130 -11.16 -13.66 15.22
N SER A 131 -10.84 -12.76 16.16
CA SER A 131 -11.80 -12.16 17.08
C SER A 131 -12.75 -11.16 16.41
N THR A 132 -14.02 -11.15 16.82
CA THR A 132 -14.98 -10.09 16.52
C THR A 132 -14.80 -8.86 17.40
N SER A 133 -14.02 -8.95 18.47
CA SER A 133 -13.71 -7.83 19.35
C SER A 133 -12.94 -6.76 18.61
N LEU A 134 -13.23 -5.51 18.95
CA LEU A 134 -12.76 -4.35 18.20
C LEU A 134 -11.32 -4.00 18.56
N SER A 135 -10.42 -4.26 17.64
CA SER A 135 -9.03 -3.79 17.69
C SER A 135 -8.89 -2.43 17.02
N ARG A 136 -7.81 -1.73 17.33
CA ARG A 136 -7.52 -0.42 16.73
C ARG A 136 -6.03 -0.22 16.49
N ILE A 137 -5.72 0.49 15.41
CA ILE A 137 -4.41 1.06 15.12
C ILE A 137 -4.53 2.59 15.07
N ARG A 138 -3.42 3.29 15.21
CA ARG A 138 -3.41 4.75 15.09
C ARG A 138 -3.93 5.21 13.73
N GLY A 139 -4.66 6.31 13.75
CA GLY A 139 -5.24 6.92 12.57
C GLY A 139 -4.25 7.78 11.78
N TYR A 140 -4.74 8.40 10.72
CA TYR A 140 -3.91 9.24 9.85
C TYR A 140 -3.59 10.62 10.45
N ASN A 141 -4.38 11.10 11.42
CA ASN A 141 -4.19 12.37 12.10
C ASN A 141 -4.51 12.25 13.60
N PRO A 142 -3.73 11.47 14.37
CA PRO A 142 -3.94 11.33 15.81
C PRO A 142 -3.57 12.63 16.54
N SER A 143 -3.98 12.73 17.80
CA SER A 143 -3.62 13.87 18.66
C SER A 143 -2.09 14.07 18.71
N SER A 144 -1.65 15.27 19.09
CA SER A 144 -0.23 15.69 19.02
C SER A 144 0.73 14.72 19.71
N SER A 145 0.30 14.13 20.84
CA SER A 145 1.09 13.16 21.60
C SER A 145 1.39 11.86 20.86
N TYR A 146 0.67 11.55 19.77
CA TYR A 146 0.77 10.29 19.05
C TYR A 146 1.15 10.45 17.57
N GLN A 147 1.59 11.63 17.16
CA GLN A 147 1.95 11.89 15.76
C GLN A 147 3.05 10.95 15.23
N SER A 148 3.99 10.53 16.10
CA SER A 148 5.03 9.54 15.74
C SER A 148 4.50 8.14 15.45
N GLN A 149 3.28 7.84 15.90
CA GLN A 149 2.62 6.54 15.73
C GLN A 149 1.71 6.47 14.48
N ARG A 150 1.65 7.54 13.69
CA ARG A 150 0.87 7.56 12.43
C ARG A 150 1.33 6.45 11.49
N PRO A 151 0.39 5.80 10.79
CA PRO A 151 0.75 4.85 9.74
C PRO A 151 1.61 5.50 8.64
N TYR A 152 2.50 4.72 8.05
CA TYR A 152 3.27 5.14 6.88
C TYR A 152 3.81 3.95 6.12
N PHE A 153 3.96 4.12 4.81
CA PHE A 153 4.81 3.25 4.02
C PHE A 153 6.25 3.71 4.07
N THR A 154 7.16 2.76 4.16
CA THR A 154 8.54 2.92 3.71
C THR A 154 8.64 2.27 2.33
N LEU A 155 8.85 3.07 1.31
CA LEU A 155 9.03 2.61 -0.07
C LEU A 155 10.51 2.67 -0.41
N THR A 156 11.06 1.55 -0.86
CA THR A 156 12.39 1.50 -1.48
C THR A 156 12.18 1.24 -2.97
N TYR A 157 12.72 2.11 -3.81
CA TYR A 157 12.46 2.08 -5.25
C TYR A 157 13.64 2.60 -6.06
N ASP A 158 13.68 2.22 -7.33
CA ASP A 158 14.54 2.83 -8.32
C ASP A 158 13.69 3.59 -9.34
N ASP A 159 14.12 4.76 -9.76
CA ASP A 159 13.53 5.44 -10.90
C ASP A 159 13.93 4.69 -12.18
N SER A 160 12.98 4.45 -13.06
CA SER A 160 13.30 3.92 -14.37
C SER A 160 14.14 4.91 -15.17
N LYS A 161 15.23 4.43 -15.71
CA LYS A 161 16.03 5.18 -16.72
C LYS A 161 15.61 4.84 -18.15
N ALA A 162 14.73 3.84 -18.34
CA ALA A 162 14.22 3.48 -19.64
C ALA A 162 13.30 4.58 -20.17
N ARG A 163 13.40 4.85 -21.46
CA ARG A 163 12.51 5.76 -22.16
C ARG A 163 12.04 5.10 -23.44
N ILE A 164 10.78 5.32 -23.80
CA ILE A 164 10.20 4.92 -25.08
C ILE A 164 9.76 6.16 -25.85
N PHE A 165 9.93 6.12 -27.16
CA PHE A 165 9.41 7.16 -28.04
C PHE A 165 8.02 6.73 -28.51
N THR A 166 6.99 7.49 -28.13
CA THR A 166 5.61 7.21 -28.53
C THR A 166 4.80 8.51 -28.61
N GLY A 167 3.93 8.61 -29.62
CA GLY A 167 3.15 9.83 -29.85
C GLY A 167 3.97 11.07 -30.11
N GLY A 168 5.16 10.96 -30.70
CA GLY A 168 6.05 12.08 -30.99
C GLY A 168 6.92 12.53 -29.79
N GLU A 169 6.87 11.85 -28.65
CA GLU A 169 7.56 12.24 -27.42
C GLU A 169 8.33 11.08 -26.78
N TRP A 170 9.42 11.42 -26.06
CA TRP A 170 10.14 10.49 -25.20
C TRP A 170 9.46 10.42 -23.83
N LYS A 171 8.90 9.24 -23.48
CA LYS A 171 8.26 8.99 -22.19
C LYS A 171 9.09 8.04 -21.35
N SER A 172 9.10 8.27 -20.04
CA SER A 172 9.69 7.32 -19.09
C SER A 172 8.94 6.00 -19.13
N ALA A 173 9.67 4.89 -19.06
CA ALA A 173 9.09 3.56 -19.10
C ALA A 173 9.75 2.64 -18.08
N VAL A 174 8.99 1.72 -17.50
CA VAL A 174 9.52 0.61 -16.70
C VAL A 174 9.56 -0.61 -17.62
N PRO A 175 10.74 -1.16 -17.92
CA PRO A 175 10.82 -2.39 -18.70
C PRO A 175 10.32 -3.57 -17.88
N TYR A 176 9.59 -4.48 -18.52
CA TYR A 176 9.13 -5.74 -17.92
C TYR A 176 9.60 -6.90 -18.79
N VAL A 177 9.93 -8.00 -18.14
CA VAL A 177 10.14 -9.30 -18.79
C VAL A 177 9.12 -10.30 -18.30
N TYR A 178 8.66 -11.17 -19.19
CA TYR A 178 7.78 -12.28 -18.83
C TYR A 178 8.64 -13.47 -18.41
N HIS A 179 8.53 -13.88 -17.15
CA HIS A 179 9.30 -14.98 -16.59
C HIS A 179 8.43 -15.83 -15.67
N ASN A 180 8.47 -17.15 -15.85
CA ASN A 180 7.69 -18.10 -15.04
C ASN A 180 6.20 -17.75 -14.91
N GLY A 181 5.54 -17.35 -16.00
CA GLY A 181 4.10 -17.05 -16.00
C GLY A 181 3.73 -15.66 -15.50
N VAL A 182 4.68 -14.80 -15.13
CA VAL A 182 4.42 -13.46 -14.59
C VAL A 182 5.28 -12.40 -15.27
N TRP A 183 4.78 -11.17 -15.34
CA TRP A 183 5.55 -10.00 -15.75
C TRP A 183 6.30 -9.43 -14.57
N VAL A 184 7.65 -9.39 -14.67
CA VAL A 184 8.51 -8.82 -13.63
C VAL A 184 9.24 -7.58 -14.16
N ALA A 185 9.37 -6.56 -13.33
CA ALA A 185 10.14 -5.37 -13.68
C ALA A 185 11.61 -5.75 -13.91
N ALA A 186 12.18 -5.30 -15.01
CA ALA A 186 13.55 -5.59 -15.42
C ALA A 186 14.41 -4.32 -15.44
N ASN A 187 15.71 -4.48 -15.33
CA ASN A 187 16.65 -3.41 -15.61
C ASN A 187 17.12 -3.52 -17.07
N ILE A 188 17.18 -2.38 -17.76
CA ILE A 188 17.89 -2.31 -19.02
C ILE A 188 19.38 -2.09 -18.69
N LEU A 189 20.19 -3.03 -19.12
CA LEU A 189 21.64 -2.93 -19.04
C LEU A 189 22.20 -2.67 -20.46
N ALA A 190 23.10 -1.72 -20.56
CA ALA A 190 23.85 -1.49 -21.78
C ALA A 190 25.25 -2.06 -21.64
N TYR A 191 25.70 -2.80 -22.66
CA TYR A 191 27.09 -3.25 -22.74
C TYR A 191 27.94 -2.12 -23.28
N SER A 192 28.89 -1.63 -22.49
CA SER A 192 29.83 -0.63 -22.93
C SER A 192 31.13 -0.74 -22.13
N ASN A 193 32.27 -0.49 -22.82
CA ASN A 193 33.61 -0.62 -22.22
C ASN A 193 33.80 -1.98 -21.50
N ASP A 194 33.44 -3.05 -22.21
CA ASP A 194 33.57 -4.46 -21.77
C ASP A 194 32.87 -4.81 -20.47
N ALA A 195 31.83 -4.05 -20.09
CA ALA A 195 30.99 -4.31 -18.92
C ALA A 195 29.50 -3.98 -19.14
N TRP A 196 28.64 -4.75 -18.52
CA TRP A 196 27.22 -4.44 -18.41
C TRP A 196 27.00 -3.34 -17.36
N LYS A 197 26.28 -2.29 -17.71
CA LYS A 197 25.97 -1.13 -16.85
C LYS A 197 24.48 -0.88 -16.75
#